data_50669851f069121bdc36fe1f6e8f015c
#
_entry.id   50669851f069121bdc36fe1f6e8f015c
#
_cell.length_a   1.000
_cell.length_b   1.000
_cell.length_c   1.000
_cell.angle_alpha   90.00
_cell.angle_beta   90.00
_cell.angle_gamma   90.00
#
_symmetry.space_group_name_H-M   'P 1'
#
loop_
_entity.id
_entity.type
_entity.pdbx_description
1 polymer ?
#
loop_
_entity_poly.entity_id
_entity_poly.type
_entity_poly.pdbx_seq_one_letter_code
_entity_poly.pdbx_strand_id
1 'polypeptide(L)'
;MARTEVYNKKKNRTTSLIVFSLAFLFILSSIGFWVVYPFPSDEKVPYFTEDYTMIFEEDIFNKQAMFSNQLYIPYTFIKQHIDSSIQFDEESSSVIMTTDQKVYQMPSDSLNYYMNNSKQKLSFPVLKQENGNLYLASEWLQKVYPMEIRYFKDTKAVQILEHDQILQKATMRATEDEDLRRMRTSPTLTSPYVAELSEGVELFIEKDTKEYFKVRTENGVAGYLKKSVVQLNGTDRIKAEVQANKIPFKPSIEWPVHVTWDGIYQASANPTSQPDLEGVKVLSPTWFELQNGEGDIRNIASKSYVDQAHEKGYRVWALFSNAFEPDRTQKALSTYESRQKMIKQLLQYAEIYNLDGLNLDFENVYEQDGPKLTQFARELTPLAHEAGLVVSMDITFISESAMWSKFYEREELADAVDYLMVMAYDEHWGSSQVAGSVSSLPWVKRNLNQLLQVVPHDRLILGVPLYTRLWKIEQGENGKKVSSESFTMEEAEKWMKERDLESKYDRSTGQDYVEYQVPDKSITYKMWLENKTSLAKRAQLVHQFQLAGIATWSKYFADDEAWKTLDEELSHRKIVQKSE
;
A
#
# COMPACT_ATOMS: atom_id res chain seq x y z
N MET A 1 -42.04 53.38 -93.55
CA MET A 1 -40.76 52.74 -93.26
C MET A 1 -40.41 53.04 -91.81
N ALA A 2 -40.42 52.15 -90.90
CA ALA A 2 -39.76 52.05 -89.63
C ALA A 2 -40.53 51.18 -88.63
N ARG A 3 -40.28 49.87 -88.69
CA ARG A 3 -40.73 48.96 -87.69
C ARG A 3 -39.84 47.70 -87.74
N THR A 4 -38.63 47.73 -87.16
CA THR A 4 -37.83 46.52 -87.05
C THR A 4 -36.61 46.66 -86.08
N GLU A 5 -36.64 47.47 -84.98
CA GLU A 5 -35.47 47.54 -84.12
C GLU A 5 -35.71 47.39 -82.60
N VAL A 6 -36.89 46.97 -82.17
CA VAL A 6 -37.16 46.93 -80.73
C VAL A 6 -37.14 45.48 -80.16
N TYR A 7 -36.92 44.45 -80.95
CA TYR A 7 -37.07 43.04 -80.47
C TYR A 7 -35.75 42.36 -80.02
N ASN A 8 -34.60 42.89 -80.30
CA ASN A 8 -33.31 42.24 -80.02
C ASN A 8 -32.64 42.64 -78.69
N LYS A 9 -33.07 43.71 -78.02
CA LYS A 9 -32.42 44.20 -76.77
C LYS A 9 -32.94 43.47 -75.49
N LYS A 10 -34.14 42.85 -75.48
CA LYS A 10 -34.67 42.14 -74.29
C LYS A 10 -34.14 40.71 -74.14
N LYS A 11 -33.79 40.05 -75.26
CA LYS A 11 -33.32 38.68 -75.25
C LYS A 11 -31.90 38.51 -74.69
N ASN A 12 -31.03 39.55 -74.94
CA ASN A 12 -29.67 39.51 -74.44
C ASN A 12 -29.54 39.83 -72.92
N ARG A 13 -30.48 40.59 -72.35
CA ARG A 13 -30.46 40.88 -70.90
C ARG A 13 -30.84 39.71 -70.03
N THR A 14 -31.81 38.92 -70.44
CA THR A 14 -32.26 37.69 -69.72
C THR A 14 -31.21 36.60 -69.77
N THR A 15 -30.60 36.38 -70.95
CA THR A 15 -29.51 35.41 -71.10
C THR A 15 -28.26 35.80 -70.29
N SER A 16 -27.94 37.10 -70.28
CA SER A 16 -26.83 37.62 -69.49
C SER A 16 -27.09 37.45 -67.94
N LEU A 17 -28.33 37.71 -67.48
CA LEU A 17 -28.72 37.51 -66.07
C LEU A 17 -28.66 36.03 -65.66
N ILE A 18 -29.10 35.10 -66.52
CA ILE A 18 -29.02 33.65 -66.24
C ILE A 18 -27.56 33.20 -66.18
N VAL A 19 -26.69 33.66 -67.08
CA VAL A 19 -25.25 33.35 -67.06
C VAL A 19 -24.59 33.89 -65.80
N PHE A 20 -24.90 35.14 -65.38
CA PHE A 20 -24.39 35.74 -64.15
C PHE A 20 -24.89 34.98 -62.91
N SER A 21 -26.16 34.55 -62.85
CA SER A 21 -26.68 33.77 -61.71
C SER A 21 -26.06 32.39 -61.62
N LEU A 22 -25.83 31.70 -62.75
CA LEU A 22 -25.12 30.42 -62.79
C LEU A 22 -23.65 30.54 -62.39
N ALA A 23 -22.96 31.58 -62.83
CA ALA A 23 -21.60 31.87 -62.44
C ALA A 23 -21.51 32.17 -60.94
N PHE A 24 -22.47 32.96 -60.41
CA PHE A 24 -22.53 33.27 -58.96
C PHE A 24 -22.83 32.03 -58.10
N LEU A 25 -23.75 31.18 -58.53
CA LEU A 25 -24.03 29.88 -57.88
C LEU A 25 -22.81 28.93 -57.94
N PHE A 26 -22.08 28.93 -59.06
CA PHE A 26 -20.87 28.13 -59.20
C PHE A 26 -19.76 28.68 -58.27
N ILE A 27 -19.61 30.01 -58.17
CA ILE A 27 -18.66 30.64 -57.23
C ILE A 27 -19.06 30.35 -55.78
N LEU A 28 -20.37 30.46 -55.44
CA LEU A 28 -20.85 30.12 -54.10
C LEU A 28 -20.66 28.64 -53.77
N SER A 29 -20.94 27.74 -54.71
CA SER A 29 -20.72 26.31 -54.53
C SER A 29 -19.23 25.98 -54.46
N SER A 30 -18.38 26.66 -55.22
CA SER A 30 -16.91 26.50 -55.13
C SER A 30 -16.35 27.02 -53.81
N ILE A 31 -16.86 28.16 -53.32
CA ILE A 31 -16.50 28.68 -52.00
C ILE A 31 -17.03 27.71 -50.91
N GLY A 32 -18.29 27.25 -51.02
CA GLY A 32 -18.86 26.29 -50.11
C GLY A 32 -18.06 24.98 -50.10
N PHE A 33 -17.66 24.47 -51.26
CA PHE A 33 -16.79 23.30 -51.36
C PHE A 33 -15.41 23.57 -50.71
N TRP A 34 -14.85 24.72 -50.95
CA TRP A 34 -13.54 25.14 -50.40
C TRP A 34 -13.57 25.26 -48.87
N VAL A 35 -14.68 25.75 -48.30
CA VAL A 35 -14.88 25.89 -46.84
C VAL A 35 -15.18 24.58 -46.15
N VAL A 36 -15.89 23.67 -46.86
CA VAL A 36 -16.37 22.39 -46.27
C VAL A 36 -15.37 21.25 -46.52
N TYR A 37 -14.58 21.30 -47.59
CA TYR A 37 -13.64 20.23 -47.92
C TYR A 37 -12.37 20.32 -47.02
N PRO A 38 -12.08 19.25 -46.26
CA PRO A 38 -10.93 19.24 -45.37
C PRO A 38 -9.63 19.05 -46.17
N PHE A 39 -9.03 20.14 -46.63
CA PHE A 39 -7.73 20.07 -47.31
C PHE A 39 -6.68 19.51 -46.34
N PRO A 40 -5.93 18.48 -46.78
CA PRO A 40 -4.86 17.94 -45.95
C PRO A 40 -3.81 18.98 -45.60
N SER A 41 -3.26 18.95 -44.38
CA SER A 41 -2.16 19.83 -43.98
C SER A 41 -0.82 19.29 -44.49
N ASP A 42 -0.01 20.14 -45.10
CA ASP A 42 1.37 19.86 -45.50
C ASP A 42 2.40 20.29 -44.44
N GLU A 43 1.95 20.75 -43.28
CA GLU A 43 2.82 21.21 -42.21
C GLU A 43 3.43 20.00 -41.48
N LYS A 44 4.77 19.90 -41.51
CA LYS A 44 5.53 18.92 -40.73
C LYS A 44 6.02 19.53 -39.42
N VAL A 45 5.73 18.88 -38.31
CA VAL A 45 6.18 19.28 -36.97
C VAL A 45 7.04 18.19 -36.34
N PRO A 46 8.02 18.53 -35.52
CA PRO A 46 8.79 17.54 -34.77
C PRO A 46 7.90 16.87 -33.73
N TYR A 47 8.03 15.55 -33.59
CA TYR A 47 7.33 14.81 -32.53
C TYR A 47 8.04 14.97 -31.17
N PHE A 48 9.37 14.83 -31.15
CA PHE A 48 10.19 15.10 -29.99
C PHE A 48 10.85 16.48 -30.15
N THR A 49 10.77 17.29 -29.10
CA THR A 49 11.39 18.63 -29.06
C THR A 49 12.71 18.62 -28.29
N GLU A 50 12.98 17.56 -27.54
CA GLU A 50 14.14 17.42 -26.68
C GLU A 50 14.70 16.01 -26.77
N ASP A 51 16.03 15.88 -26.56
CA ASP A 51 16.72 14.60 -26.47
C ASP A 51 16.34 13.86 -25.18
N TYR A 52 16.36 12.55 -25.20
CA TYR A 52 16.07 11.66 -24.07
C TYR A 52 14.67 11.84 -23.46
N THR A 53 13.73 12.28 -24.28
CA THR A 53 12.31 12.35 -23.92
C THR A 53 11.80 10.95 -23.56
N MET A 54 11.06 10.86 -22.44
CA MET A 54 10.54 9.59 -21.95
C MET A 54 9.12 9.34 -22.43
N ILE A 55 8.84 8.09 -22.75
CA ILE A 55 7.54 7.57 -23.16
C ILE A 55 7.16 6.48 -22.15
N PHE A 56 6.02 6.64 -21.51
CA PHE A 56 5.45 5.63 -20.64
C PHE A 56 3.94 5.53 -20.92
N GLU A 57 3.44 4.31 -21.07
CA GLU A 57 2.10 4.07 -21.63
C GLU A 57 1.93 4.78 -22.98
N GLU A 58 0.98 5.69 -23.11
CA GLU A 58 0.73 6.47 -24.34
C GLU A 58 1.24 7.92 -24.27
N ASP A 59 1.80 8.31 -23.11
CA ASP A 59 2.16 9.69 -22.80
C ASP A 59 3.65 9.99 -22.99
N ILE A 60 3.92 11.27 -23.28
CA ILE A 60 5.27 11.83 -23.34
C ILE A 60 5.51 12.60 -22.04
N PHE A 61 6.60 12.28 -21.37
CA PHE A 61 7.02 12.94 -20.14
C PHE A 61 8.15 13.92 -20.42
N ASN A 62 7.97 15.18 -19.99
CA ASN A 62 8.97 16.23 -20.12
C ASN A 62 10.17 16.06 -19.17
N LYS A 63 10.17 15.05 -18.31
CA LYS A 63 11.32 14.66 -17.49
C LYS A 63 12.25 13.81 -18.35
N GLN A 64 13.41 14.35 -18.65
CA GLN A 64 14.37 13.69 -19.54
C GLN A 64 15.15 12.61 -18.82
N ALA A 65 15.32 11.48 -19.48
CA ALA A 65 16.36 10.53 -19.13
C ALA A 65 17.74 11.15 -19.37
N MET A 66 18.75 10.58 -18.77
CA MET A 66 20.15 11.03 -18.94
C MET A 66 20.98 9.92 -19.58
N PHE A 67 21.86 10.27 -20.52
CA PHE A 67 22.81 9.32 -21.07
C PHE A 67 24.25 9.71 -20.69
N SER A 68 24.90 8.83 -19.90
CA SER A 68 26.29 8.98 -19.49
C SER A 68 26.95 7.61 -19.45
N ASN A 69 27.56 7.19 -20.56
CA ASN A 69 28.05 5.84 -20.84
C ASN A 69 26.95 4.77 -20.89
N GLN A 70 25.85 4.97 -20.19
CA GLN A 70 24.62 4.20 -20.23
C GLN A 70 23.41 5.13 -19.96
N LEU A 71 22.21 4.56 -20.09
CA LEU A 71 20.97 5.28 -19.87
C LEU A 71 20.61 5.29 -18.38
N TYR A 72 20.14 6.45 -17.89
CA TYR A 72 19.64 6.67 -16.54
C TYR A 72 18.25 7.27 -16.56
N ILE A 73 17.38 6.79 -15.69
CA ILE A 73 15.99 7.22 -15.55
C ILE A 73 15.86 8.12 -14.32
N PRO A 74 15.15 9.25 -14.38
CA PRO A 74 14.96 10.15 -13.24
C PRO A 74 14.34 9.42 -12.04
N TYR A 75 14.91 9.56 -10.85
CA TYR A 75 14.37 9.04 -9.60
C TYR A 75 12.91 9.48 -9.37
N THR A 76 12.62 10.76 -9.67
CA THR A 76 11.27 11.31 -9.50
C THR A 76 10.23 10.65 -10.41
N PHE A 77 10.64 10.19 -11.60
CA PHE A 77 9.77 9.43 -12.49
C PHE A 77 9.50 8.03 -11.90
N ILE A 78 10.55 7.32 -11.49
CA ILE A 78 10.40 6.00 -10.87
C ILE A 78 9.48 6.07 -9.65
N LYS A 79 9.71 7.05 -8.75
CA LYS A 79 8.88 7.24 -7.56
C LYS A 79 7.41 7.54 -7.85
N GLN A 80 7.13 8.27 -8.92
CA GLN A 80 5.77 8.68 -9.26
C GLN A 80 4.98 7.63 -10.06
N HIS A 81 5.65 6.82 -10.88
CA HIS A 81 5.00 5.96 -11.86
C HIS A 81 5.30 4.48 -11.71
N ILE A 82 6.37 4.09 -11.05
CA ILE A 82 6.79 2.69 -10.96
C ILE A 82 6.72 2.18 -9.51
N ASP A 83 7.33 2.93 -8.57
CA ASP A 83 7.45 2.50 -7.17
C ASP A 83 7.46 3.71 -6.23
N SER A 84 6.31 4.01 -5.64
CA SER A 84 6.15 5.11 -4.69
C SER A 84 6.91 4.89 -3.38
N SER A 85 7.32 3.66 -3.08
CA SER A 85 7.99 3.28 -1.83
C SER A 85 9.47 3.64 -1.81
N ILE A 86 10.12 3.88 -2.97
CA ILE A 86 11.53 4.27 -2.99
C ILE A 86 11.76 5.60 -2.26
N GLN A 87 12.83 5.68 -1.47
CA GLN A 87 13.14 6.86 -0.68
C GLN A 87 14.58 7.31 -0.89
N PHE A 88 14.78 8.62 -0.91
CA PHE A 88 16.13 9.19 -0.83
C PHE A 88 16.42 9.56 0.61
N ASP A 89 17.47 8.96 1.16
CA ASP A 89 18.00 9.25 2.48
C ASP A 89 19.14 10.27 2.34
N GLU A 90 18.90 11.50 2.81
CA GLU A 90 19.84 12.61 2.63
C GLU A 90 21.15 12.40 3.39
N GLU A 91 21.10 11.81 4.60
CA GLU A 91 22.25 11.62 5.47
C GLU A 91 23.25 10.64 4.86
N SER A 92 22.78 9.50 4.35
CA SER A 92 23.62 8.53 3.64
C SER A 92 23.82 8.85 2.17
N SER A 93 23.18 9.92 1.65
CA SER A 93 23.14 10.27 0.22
C SER A 93 22.82 9.04 -0.65
N SER A 94 21.85 8.24 -0.23
CA SER A 94 21.49 6.98 -0.88
C SER A 94 20.02 6.94 -1.25
N VAL A 95 19.69 6.30 -2.36
CA VAL A 95 18.31 5.82 -2.59
C VAL A 95 18.16 4.46 -1.90
N ILE A 96 17.10 4.33 -1.12
CA ILE A 96 16.69 3.08 -0.48
C ILE A 96 15.48 2.54 -1.23
N MET A 97 15.56 1.28 -1.61
CA MET A 97 14.48 0.55 -2.27
C MET A 97 14.26 -0.78 -1.57
N THR A 98 13.02 -1.14 -1.38
CA THR A 98 12.62 -2.39 -0.73
C THR A 98 11.72 -3.20 -1.66
N THR A 99 11.91 -4.50 -1.66
CA THR A 99 11.02 -5.48 -2.30
C THR A 99 10.65 -6.52 -1.24
N ASP A 100 9.72 -7.40 -1.54
CA ASP A 100 9.30 -8.47 -0.61
C ASP A 100 10.46 -9.31 -0.05
N GLN A 101 11.61 -9.32 -0.73
CA GLN A 101 12.73 -10.18 -0.37
C GLN A 101 14.03 -9.44 -0.09
N LYS A 102 14.13 -8.16 -0.47
CA LYS A 102 15.42 -7.46 -0.47
C LYS A 102 15.30 -5.98 -0.13
N VAL A 103 16.30 -5.51 0.59
CA VAL A 103 16.56 -4.09 0.83
C VAL A 103 17.79 -3.70 0.02
N TYR A 104 17.66 -2.67 -0.83
CA TYR A 104 18.76 -2.12 -1.60
C TYR A 104 19.10 -0.73 -1.08
N GLN A 105 20.38 -0.50 -0.79
CA GLN A 105 20.93 0.84 -0.56
C GLN A 105 21.85 1.20 -1.71
N MET A 106 21.57 2.29 -2.37
CA MET A 106 22.30 2.78 -3.55
C MET A 106 22.91 4.15 -3.27
N PRO A 107 24.18 4.20 -2.80
CA PRO A 107 24.87 5.48 -2.60
C PRO A 107 25.09 6.22 -3.92
N SER A 108 24.96 7.55 -3.90
CA SER A 108 25.16 8.42 -5.05
C SER A 108 26.59 8.28 -5.60
N ASP A 109 26.71 8.20 -6.92
CA ASP A 109 27.97 8.14 -7.68
C ASP A 109 28.95 7.03 -7.26
N SER A 110 28.44 5.99 -6.60
CA SER A 110 29.20 4.83 -6.12
C SER A 110 29.09 3.65 -7.07
N LEU A 111 30.21 2.99 -7.34
CA LEU A 111 30.23 1.70 -8.04
C LEU A 111 29.74 0.54 -7.16
N ASN A 112 29.54 0.80 -5.87
CA ASN A 112 29.04 -0.18 -4.92
C ASN A 112 27.62 0.17 -4.54
N TYR A 113 26.76 -0.85 -4.44
CA TYR A 113 25.48 -0.77 -3.77
C TYR A 113 25.38 -1.91 -2.76
N TYR A 114 24.40 -1.88 -1.88
CA TYR A 114 24.20 -2.93 -0.88
C TYR A 114 22.85 -3.59 -1.09
N MET A 115 22.81 -4.91 -0.96
CA MET A 115 21.62 -5.75 -1.02
C MET A 115 21.60 -6.61 0.23
N ASN A 116 20.60 -6.45 1.07
CA ASN A 116 20.50 -7.07 2.40
C ASN A 116 21.82 -6.91 3.18
N ASN A 117 22.33 -5.70 3.25
CA ASN A 117 23.63 -5.32 3.85
C ASN A 117 24.87 -5.95 3.20
N SER A 118 24.72 -6.79 2.17
CA SER A 118 25.84 -7.39 1.43
C SER A 118 26.29 -6.47 0.30
N LYS A 119 27.58 -6.12 0.31
CA LYS A 119 28.18 -5.23 -0.69
C LYS A 119 28.21 -5.88 -2.07
N GLN A 120 27.66 -5.18 -3.05
CA GLN A 120 27.67 -5.54 -4.47
C GLN A 120 28.47 -4.50 -5.25
N LYS A 121 29.08 -4.91 -6.37
CA LYS A 121 29.87 -4.01 -7.22
C LYS A 121 29.46 -4.12 -8.68
N LEU A 122 29.30 -2.97 -9.35
CA LEU A 122 29.05 -2.87 -10.78
C LEU A 122 30.16 -2.08 -11.48
N SER A 123 30.13 -2.08 -12.80
CA SER A 123 31.01 -1.26 -13.63
C SER A 123 30.55 0.20 -13.78
N PHE A 124 29.37 0.53 -13.23
CA PHE A 124 28.74 1.84 -13.27
C PHE A 124 27.99 2.12 -11.95
N PRO A 125 27.81 3.39 -11.58
CA PRO A 125 26.96 3.75 -10.45
C PRO A 125 25.50 3.39 -10.71
N VAL A 126 24.82 2.78 -9.72
CA VAL A 126 23.37 2.54 -9.80
C VAL A 126 22.60 3.85 -9.70
N LEU A 127 23.00 4.70 -8.75
CA LEU A 127 22.45 6.03 -8.54
C LEU A 127 23.48 7.07 -8.98
N LYS A 128 23.02 8.04 -9.76
CA LYS A 128 23.82 9.18 -10.21
C LYS A 128 23.14 10.48 -9.82
N GLN A 129 23.93 11.44 -9.35
CA GLN A 129 23.44 12.78 -9.06
C GLN A 129 24.03 13.78 -10.06
N GLU A 130 23.17 14.52 -10.75
CA GLU A 130 23.59 15.54 -11.70
C GLU A 130 22.66 16.76 -11.64
N ASN A 131 23.25 17.96 -11.49
CA ASN A 131 22.53 19.23 -11.37
C ASN A 131 21.41 19.21 -10.29
N GLY A 132 21.65 18.52 -9.18
CA GLY A 132 20.68 18.39 -8.08
C GLY A 132 19.57 17.35 -8.30
N ASN A 133 19.54 16.70 -9.47
CA ASN A 133 18.60 15.62 -9.76
C ASN A 133 19.25 14.26 -9.59
N LEU A 134 18.44 13.28 -9.19
CA LEU A 134 18.83 11.89 -9.00
C LEU A 134 18.36 11.04 -10.17
N TYR A 135 19.20 10.09 -10.60
CA TYR A 135 18.94 9.22 -11.73
C TYR A 135 19.36 7.78 -11.41
N LEU A 136 18.53 6.81 -11.78
CA LEU A 136 18.80 5.37 -11.60
C LEU A 136 19.16 4.71 -12.93
N ALA A 137 20.17 3.86 -12.92
CA ALA A 137 20.66 3.14 -14.09
C ALA A 137 19.60 2.20 -14.67
N SER A 138 19.26 2.36 -15.97
CA SER A 138 18.22 1.57 -16.64
C SER A 138 18.52 0.07 -16.64
N GLU A 139 19.78 -0.31 -16.82
CA GLU A 139 20.21 -1.73 -16.77
C GLU A 139 19.97 -2.35 -15.39
N TRP A 140 20.12 -1.58 -14.32
CA TRP A 140 19.86 -2.05 -12.97
C TRP A 140 18.35 -2.11 -12.68
N LEU A 141 17.59 -1.09 -13.11
CA LEU A 141 16.13 -1.06 -12.93
C LEU A 141 15.46 -2.30 -13.56
N GLN A 142 15.87 -2.71 -14.76
CA GLN A 142 15.34 -3.89 -15.44
C GLN A 142 15.71 -5.23 -14.76
N LYS A 143 16.67 -5.22 -13.84
CA LYS A 143 16.99 -6.41 -13.01
C LYS A 143 16.10 -6.54 -11.79
N VAL A 144 15.46 -5.44 -11.38
CA VAL A 144 14.71 -5.37 -10.13
C VAL A 144 13.21 -5.19 -10.36
N TYR A 145 12.85 -4.43 -11.38
CA TYR A 145 11.45 -4.23 -11.76
C TYR A 145 11.11 -5.00 -13.04
N PRO A 146 9.90 -5.55 -13.13
CA PRO A 146 9.44 -6.29 -14.30
C PRO A 146 9.05 -5.33 -15.43
N MET A 147 10.05 -4.64 -16.00
CA MET A 147 9.89 -3.66 -17.09
C MET A 147 10.95 -3.83 -18.16
N GLU A 148 10.63 -3.42 -19.38
CA GLU A 148 11.55 -3.29 -20.50
C GLU A 148 11.77 -1.81 -20.81
N ILE A 149 13.04 -1.37 -20.87
CA ILE A 149 13.41 0.01 -21.21
C ILE A 149 14.08 0.00 -22.58
N ARG A 150 13.41 0.61 -23.58
CA ARG A 150 13.87 0.74 -24.96
C ARG A 150 14.48 2.11 -25.20
N TYR A 151 15.69 2.14 -25.71
CA TYR A 151 16.34 3.37 -26.16
C TYR A 151 16.38 3.42 -27.68
N PHE A 152 15.74 4.42 -28.28
CA PHE A 152 15.68 4.65 -29.72
C PHE A 152 16.83 5.56 -30.14
N LYS A 153 17.87 5.00 -30.78
CA LYS A 153 19.09 5.74 -31.13
C LYS A 153 18.84 6.93 -32.07
N ASP A 154 17.93 6.78 -33.03
CA ASP A 154 17.66 7.78 -34.07
C ASP A 154 16.94 9.02 -33.50
N THR A 155 16.00 8.82 -32.60
CA THR A 155 15.19 9.86 -31.95
C THR A 155 15.71 10.25 -30.58
N LYS A 156 16.64 9.46 -30.03
CA LYS A 156 17.13 9.53 -28.64
C LYS A 156 16.02 9.43 -27.60
N ALA A 157 14.83 8.97 -27.98
CA ALA A 157 13.73 8.79 -27.04
C ALA A 157 13.90 7.48 -26.24
N VAL A 158 13.24 7.43 -25.07
CA VAL A 158 13.28 6.31 -24.14
C VAL A 158 11.86 5.86 -23.87
N GLN A 159 11.53 4.60 -24.18
CA GLN A 159 10.23 4.01 -23.89
C GLN A 159 10.36 3.01 -22.74
N ILE A 160 9.45 3.09 -21.77
CA ILE A 160 9.31 2.15 -20.67
C ILE A 160 8.03 1.35 -20.91
N LEU A 161 8.15 0.01 -20.90
CA LEU A 161 7.06 -0.95 -21.11
C LEU A 161 6.99 -1.88 -19.90
N GLU A 162 5.79 -2.16 -19.44
CA GLU A 162 5.56 -3.05 -18.30
C GLU A 162 5.50 -4.52 -18.71
N HIS A 163 5.81 -5.40 -17.78
CA HIS A 163 5.62 -6.84 -17.97
C HIS A 163 4.15 -7.15 -18.31
N ASP A 164 3.97 -8.12 -19.18
CA ASP A 164 2.66 -8.55 -19.69
C ASP A 164 1.88 -7.51 -20.52
N GLN A 165 2.41 -6.31 -20.74
CA GLN A 165 1.80 -5.35 -21.65
C GLN A 165 1.65 -5.96 -23.05
N ILE A 166 0.43 -5.85 -23.62
CA ILE A 166 0.11 -6.36 -24.95
C ILE A 166 0.23 -5.23 -25.95
N LEU A 167 1.11 -5.40 -26.93
CA LEU A 167 1.29 -4.49 -28.05
C LEU A 167 0.60 -5.07 -29.29
N GLN A 168 -0.42 -4.40 -29.82
CA GLN A 168 -1.05 -4.77 -31.08
C GLN A 168 -0.14 -4.35 -32.23
N LYS A 169 0.41 -5.31 -32.97
CA LYS A 169 1.27 -5.09 -34.15
C LYS A 169 0.44 -4.77 -35.38
N ALA A 170 1.00 -3.91 -36.22
CA ALA A 170 0.47 -3.57 -37.52
C ALA A 170 1.59 -3.21 -38.51
N THR A 171 1.27 -3.09 -39.78
CA THR A 171 2.16 -2.54 -40.82
C THR A 171 1.44 -1.52 -41.68
N MET A 172 2.23 -0.59 -42.23
CA MET A 172 1.73 0.34 -43.24
C MET A 172 1.48 -0.40 -44.57
N ARG A 173 0.28 -0.27 -45.10
CA ARG A 173 -0.06 -0.79 -46.44
C ARG A 173 0.45 0.12 -47.53
N ALA A 174 0.65 -0.43 -48.75
CA ALA A 174 0.90 0.35 -49.94
C ALA A 174 -0.25 1.35 -50.21
N THR A 175 0.11 2.58 -50.53
CA THR A 175 -0.80 3.62 -51.00
C THR A 175 -0.07 4.64 -51.86
N GLU A 176 -0.68 5.04 -52.99
CA GLU A 176 -0.20 6.10 -53.85
C GLU A 176 -0.55 7.49 -53.29
N ASP A 177 -1.48 7.58 -52.33
CA ASP A 177 -1.93 8.82 -51.74
C ASP A 177 -0.91 9.23 -50.63
N GLU A 178 -0.16 10.29 -50.90
CA GLU A 178 0.85 10.84 -49.99
C GLU A 178 0.23 11.31 -48.67
N ASP A 179 -0.99 11.84 -48.69
CA ASP A 179 -1.66 12.33 -47.47
C ASP A 179 -2.01 11.21 -46.51
N LEU A 180 -2.24 10.01 -47.04
CA LEU A 180 -2.49 8.81 -46.24
C LEU A 180 -1.20 8.19 -45.67
N ARG A 181 -0.03 8.50 -46.22
CA ARG A 181 1.28 8.09 -45.67
C ARG A 181 1.74 8.94 -44.49
N ARG A 182 1.12 10.11 -44.32
CA ARG A 182 1.47 11.06 -43.28
C ARG A 182 0.84 10.70 -41.95
N MET A 183 1.66 10.42 -40.96
CA MET A 183 1.25 10.17 -39.57
C MET A 183 0.97 11.50 -38.88
N ARG A 184 -0.28 11.78 -38.57
CA ARG A 184 -0.81 13.08 -38.16
C ARG A 184 -0.80 13.27 -36.62
N THR A 185 -0.76 14.52 -36.18
CA THR A 185 -0.81 14.86 -34.74
C THR A 185 -2.20 14.65 -34.12
N SER A 186 -3.25 14.64 -34.94
CA SER A 186 -4.65 14.44 -34.54
C SER A 186 -5.39 13.57 -35.58
N PRO A 187 -6.52 12.91 -35.24
CA PRO A 187 -7.25 12.03 -36.15
C PRO A 187 -8.03 12.82 -37.22
N THR A 188 -7.35 13.66 -37.96
CA THR A 188 -7.89 14.46 -39.08
C THR A 188 -6.80 14.75 -40.11
N LEU A 189 -7.17 14.82 -41.39
CA LEU A 189 -6.25 15.19 -42.48
C LEU A 189 -5.77 16.65 -42.39
N THR A 190 -6.52 17.51 -41.74
CA THR A 190 -6.19 18.96 -41.62
C THR A 190 -5.15 19.24 -40.52
N SER A 191 -4.80 18.25 -39.70
CA SER A 191 -3.75 18.45 -38.68
C SER A 191 -2.34 18.30 -39.28
N PRO A 192 -1.33 18.98 -38.70
CA PRO A 192 0.07 18.76 -39.05
C PRO A 192 0.46 17.28 -38.96
N TYR A 193 1.56 16.89 -39.58
CA TYR A 193 2.08 15.53 -39.49
C TYR A 193 3.48 15.48 -38.85
N VAL A 194 3.79 14.34 -38.21
CA VAL A 194 5.06 14.12 -37.50
C VAL A 194 6.04 13.25 -38.32
N ALA A 195 5.51 12.36 -39.14
CA ALA A 195 6.31 11.48 -39.99
C ALA A 195 5.58 11.14 -41.28
N GLU A 196 6.33 10.83 -42.34
CA GLU A 196 5.83 10.20 -43.55
C GLU A 196 6.36 8.78 -43.58
N LEU A 197 5.45 7.80 -43.76
CA LEU A 197 5.76 6.38 -43.65
C LEU A 197 5.77 5.69 -45.02
N SER A 198 6.67 4.75 -45.18
CA SER A 198 6.73 3.87 -46.36
C SER A 198 5.91 2.59 -46.12
N GLU A 199 5.58 1.89 -47.23
CA GLU A 199 4.98 0.56 -47.16
C GLU A 199 5.84 -0.40 -46.31
N GLY A 200 5.20 -1.24 -45.53
CA GLY A 200 5.84 -2.29 -44.72
C GLY A 200 6.44 -1.80 -43.40
N VAL A 201 6.40 -0.50 -43.09
CA VAL A 201 6.86 0.03 -41.79
C VAL A 201 6.08 -0.63 -40.66
N GLU A 202 6.78 -1.18 -39.69
CA GLU A 202 6.19 -1.77 -38.49
C GLU A 202 5.62 -0.70 -37.56
N LEU A 203 4.44 -1.00 -37.03
CA LEU A 203 3.65 -0.11 -36.19
C LEU A 203 3.09 -0.85 -34.98
N PHE A 204 2.94 -0.13 -33.89
CA PHE A 204 2.21 -0.57 -32.70
C PHE A 204 0.97 0.31 -32.52
N ILE A 205 -0.20 -0.32 -32.37
CA ILE A 205 -1.45 0.42 -32.17
C ILE A 205 -1.55 0.80 -30.69
N GLU A 206 -1.67 2.10 -30.44
CA GLU A 206 -1.88 2.63 -29.07
C GLU A 206 -3.38 2.87 -28.80
N LYS A 207 -4.12 3.39 -29.81
CA LYS A 207 -5.52 3.71 -29.62
C LYS A 207 -6.33 3.49 -30.89
N ASP A 208 -7.52 2.97 -30.72
CA ASP A 208 -8.52 2.83 -31.78
C ASP A 208 -9.53 3.98 -31.70
N THR A 209 -9.66 4.72 -32.81
CA THR A 209 -10.69 5.75 -32.99
C THR A 209 -11.61 5.37 -34.16
N LYS A 210 -12.66 6.15 -34.41
CA LYS A 210 -13.65 5.83 -35.46
C LYS A 210 -13.01 5.54 -36.82
N GLU A 211 -12.13 6.40 -37.32
CA GLU A 211 -11.54 6.32 -38.68
C GLU A 211 -10.02 6.18 -38.67
N TYR A 212 -9.36 6.37 -37.52
CA TYR A 212 -7.91 6.39 -37.38
C TYR A 212 -7.47 5.41 -36.28
N PHE A 213 -6.23 4.92 -36.42
CA PHE A 213 -5.47 4.39 -35.32
C PHE A 213 -4.43 5.43 -34.86
N LYS A 214 -4.24 5.59 -33.54
CA LYS A 214 -3.03 6.17 -33.02
C LYS A 214 -1.98 5.06 -33.03
N VAL A 215 -0.89 5.28 -33.71
CA VAL A 215 0.17 4.29 -33.91
C VAL A 215 1.51 4.83 -33.45
N ARG A 216 2.40 3.93 -33.02
CA ARG A 216 3.80 4.24 -32.75
C ARG A 216 4.69 3.43 -33.66
N THR A 217 5.73 4.05 -34.19
CA THR A 217 6.78 3.42 -35.00
C THR A 217 7.86 2.81 -34.13
N GLU A 218 8.70 1.95 -34.70
CA GLU A 218 9.86 1.34 -34.02
C GLU A 218 10.88 2.34 -33.48
N ASN A 219 10.93 3.58 -33.98
CA ASN A 219 11.80 4.63 -33.48
C ASN A 219 11.12 5.57 -32.45
N GLY A 220 9.95 5.19 -31.95
CA GLY A 220 9.25 5.86 -30.85
C GLY A 220 8.33 7.00 -31.26
N VAL A 221 8.27 7.40 -32.53
CA VAL A 221 7.38 8.48 -33.01
C VAL A 221 5.94 7.97 -33.06
N ALA A 222 4.98 8.71 -32.52
CA ALA A 222 3.57 8.33 -32.57
C ALA A 222 2.71 9.39 -33.27
N GLY A 223 1.58 8.93 -33.83
CA GLY A 223 0.60 9.79 -34.49
C GLY A 223 -0.56 8.99 -35.04
N TYR A 224 -1.43 9.66 -35.79
CA TYR A 224 -2.67 9.07 -36.30
C TYR A 224 -2.54 8.72 -37.78
N LEU A 225 -2.90 7.49 -38.13
CA LEU A 225 -3.06 7.01 -39.50
C LEU A 225 -4.49 6.56 -39.75
N LYS A 226 -5.01 6.77 -40.97
CA LYS A 226 -6.29 6.19 -41.36
C LYS A 226 -6.25 4.67 -41.29
N LYS A 227 -7.30 4.05 -40.78
CA LYS A 227 -7.44 2.58 -40.69
C LYS A 227 -7.28 1.88 -42.02
N SER A 228 -7.68 2.53 -43.13
CA SER A 228 -7.60 1.97 -44.49
C SER A 228 -6.19 1.60 -44.93
N VAL A 229 -5.18 2.31 -44.43
CA VAL A 229 -3.75 2.10 -44.77
C VAL A 229 -2.97 1.33 -43.70
N VAL A 230 -3.64 0.81 -42.70
CA VAL A 230 -3.02 0.02 -41.62
C VAL A 230 -3.48 -1.44 -41.72
N GLN A 231 -2.54 -2.38 -41.66
CA GLN A 231 -2.81 -3.81 -41.60
C GLN A 231 -2.43 -4.35 -40.24
N LEU A 232 -3.38 -4.93 -39.53
CA LEU A 232 -3.15 -5.58 -38.23
C LEU A 232 -2.45 -6.93 -38.43
N ASN A 233 -1.41 -7.21 -37.64
CA ASN A 233 -0.52 -8.38 -37.80
C ASN A 233 -0.48 -9.30 -36.56
N GLY A 234 -1.38 -9.12 -35.59
CA GLY A 234 -1.38 -9.89 -34.35
C GLY A 234 -0.84 -9.06 -33.17
N THR A 235 -0.49 -9.73 -32.10
CA THR A 235 -0.06 -9.08 -30.85
C THR A 235 1.33 -9.57 -30.43
N ASP A 236 2.02 -8.72 -29.72
CA ASP A 236 3.24 -9.06 -28.97
C ASP A 236 3.01 -8.83 -27.50
N ARG A 237 3.65 -9.63 -26.64
CA ARG A 237 3.54 -9.50 -25.19
C ARG A 237 4.94 -9.22 -24.65
N ILE A 238 5.06 -8.16 -23.85
CA ILE A 238 6.32 -7.79 -23.20
C ILE A 238 6.64 -8.83 -22.13
N LYS A 239 7.81 -9.47 -22.26
CA LYS A 239 8.32 -10.49 -21.33
C LYS A 239 9.49 -9.92 -20.54
N ALA A 240 9.19 -9.07 -19.60
CA ALA A 240 10.16 -8.45 -18.71
C ALA A 240 10.05 -9.10 -17.31
N GLU A 241 10.46 -10.36 -17.19
CA GLU A 241 10.40 -11.08 -15.91
C GLU A 241 11.62 -10.76 -15.05
N VAL A 242 11.40 -10.39 -13.79
CA VAL A 242 12.45 -10.39 -12.78
C VAL A 242 12.68 -11.83 -12.33
N GLN A 243 13.91 -12.29 -12.37
CA GLN A 243 14.24 -13.62 -11.83
C GLN A 243 14.01 -13.64 -10.31
N ALA A 244 12.89 -14.21 -9.89
CA ALA A 244 12.66 -14.54 -8.50
C ALA A 244 13.61 -15.66 -8.07
N ASN A 245 14.67 -15.31 -7.36
CA ASN A 245 15.71 -16.28 -6.96
C ASN A 245 15.32 -17.14 -5.74
N LYS A 246 14.21 -16.88 -5.06
CA LYS A 246 13.75 -17.63 -3.87
C LYS A 246 12.23 -17.70 -3.85
N ILE A 247 11.73 -18.79 -3.27
CA ILE A 247 10.31 -18.91 -2.91
C ILE A 247 10.00 -17.84 -1.85
N PRO A 248 8.93 -17.05 -1.99
CA PRO A 248 8.54 -16.08 -0.98
C PRO A 248 8.37 -16.74 0.40
N PHE A 249 8.83 -16.08 1.45
CA PHE A 249 8.59 -16.53 2.82
C PHE A 249 7.08 -16.62 3.07
N LYS A 250 6.66 -17.68 3.75
CA LYS A 250 5.28 -17.82 4.22
C LYS A 250 5.33 -18.26 5.69
N PRO A 251 4.63 -17.54 6.57
CA PRO A 251 4.48 -17.97 7.95
C PRO A 251 3.94 -19.41 8.02
N SER A 252 4.62 -20.30 8.73
CA SER A 252 4.19 -21.71 8.88
C SER A 252 3.37 -21.88 10.17
N ILE A 253 2.31 -21.07 10.34
CA ILE A 253 1.40 -21.16 11.47
C ILE A 253 0.04 -21.63 10.99
N GLU A 254 -0.48 -22.63 11.67
CA GLU A 254 -1.80 -23.17 11.35
C GLU A 254 -2.90 -22.16 11.66
N TRP A 255 -3.84 -22.01 10.74
CA TRP A 255 -5.02 -21.16 10.92
C TRP A 255 -6.03 -21.78 11.90
N PRO A 256 -6.71 -20.97 12.73
CA PRO A 256 -6.48 -19.57 13.02
C PRO A 256 -5.24 -19.34 13.89
N VAL A 257 -4.52 -18.26 13.66
CA VAL A 257 -3.41 -17.87 14.53
C VAL A 257 -3.97 -17.40 15.87
N HIS A 258 -3.47 -17.93 16.98
CA HIS A 258 -3.82 -17.47 18.33
C HIS A 258 -2.56 -16.95 19.04
N VAL A 259 -2.46 -15.65 19.17
CA VAL A 259 -1.37 -14.94 19.88
C VAL A 259 -1.84 -14.55 21.28
N THR A 260 -0.96 -14.58 22.27
CA THR A 260 -1.21 -13.86 23.52
C THR A 260 -0.01 -13.00 23.88
N TRP A 261 -0.26 -11.72 24.19
CA TRP A 261 0.77 -10.87 24.74
C TRP A 261 1.07 -11.24 26.20
N ASP A 262 2.35 -11.18 26.54
CA ASP A 262 2.85 -11.40 27.90
C ASP A 262 3.54 -10.14 28.41
N GLY A 263 2.88 -9.38 29.27
CA GLY A 263 3.36 -8.11 29.81
C GLY A 263 4.52 -8.32 30.78
N ILE A 264 5.74 -8.31 30.26
CA ILE A 264 6.99 -8.46 31.05
C ILE A 264 7.70 -7.11 31.03
N TYR A 265 7.85 -6.50 32.21
CA TYR A 265 8.43 -5.15 32.35
C TYR A 265 9.79 -5.14 33.04
N GLN A 266 10.21 -6.30 33.58
CA GLN A 266 11.50 -6.44 34.26
C GLN A 266 12.17 -7.75 33.84
N ALA A 267 13.50 -7.72 33.73
CA ALA A 267 14.27 -8.92 33.49
C ALA A 267 14.13 -9.90 34.67
N SER A 268 13.83 -11.15 34.39
CA SER A 268 13.79 -12.21 35.41
C SER A 268 14.89 -13.23 35.15
N ALA A 269 15.71 -13.48 36.15
CA ALA A 269 16.73 -14.54 36.09
C ALA A 269 16.11 -15.94 36.03
N ASN A 270 14.92 -16.13 36.63
CA ASN A 270 14.16 -17.37 36.64
C ASN A 270 12.73 -17.08 36.23
N PRO A 271 12.41 -17.10 34.93
CA PRO A 271 11.03 -16.97 34.49
C PRO A 271 10.20 -18.12 35.11
N THR A 272 8.99 -17.80 35.57
CA THR A 272 8.03 -18.79 35.98
C THR A 272 7.76 -19.77 34.86
N SER A 273 7.54 -21.05 35.16
CA SER A 273 7.13 -22.03 34.15
C SER A 273 5.96 -21.50 33.33
N GLN A 274 6.04 -21.65 32.01
CA GLN A 274 4.91 -21.28 31.16
C GLN A 274 3.70 -22.17 31.49
N PRO A 275 2.51 -21.60 31.74
CA PRO A 275 1.31 -22.42 31.91
C PRO A 275 0.93 -23.09 30.58
N ASP A 276 0.06 -24.10 30.67
CA ASP A 276 -0.57 -24.64 29.48
C ASP A 276 -1.74 -23.74 29.11
N LEU A 277 -1.66 -23.10 27.92
CA LEU A 277 -2.63 -22.15 27.38
C LEU A 277 -3.35 -22.82 26.20
N GLU A 278 -4.55 -23.32 26.45
CA GLU A 278 -5.31 -24.09 25.46
C GLU A 278 -5.55 -23.26 24.19
N GLY A 279 -5.22 -23.83 23.04
CA GLY A 279 -5.38 -23.17 21.72
C GLY A 279 -4.37 -22.06 21.38
N VAL A 280 -3.59 -21.55 22.34
CA VAL A 280 -2.54 -20.55 22.07
C VAL A 280 -1.41 -21.17 21.26
N LYS A 281 -0.95 -20.47 20.24
CA LYS A 281 0.16 -20.89 19.37
C LYS A 281 1.39 -20.02 19.49
N VAL A 282 1.20 -18.74 19.87
CA VAL A 282 2.23 -17.74 19.91
C VAL A 282 2.21 -16.96 21.22
N LEU A 283 3.36 -16.83 21.85
CA LEU A 283 3.58 -15.93 22.98
C LEU A 283 4.30 -14.68 22.47
N SER A 284 3.79 -13.49 22.80
CA SER A 284 4.42 -12.22 22.44
C SER A 284 4.83 -11.44 23.71
N PRO A 285 6.04 -11.72 24.26
CA PRO A 285 6.54 -11.04 25.44
C PRO A 285 7.02 -9.61 25.13
N THR A 286 6.74 -8.65 26.01
CA THR A 286 7.10 -7.23 25.87
C THR A 286 8.57 -6.99 26.26
N TRP A 287 9.51 -7.40 25.44
CA TRP A 287 10.93 -7.49 25.82
C TRP A 287 11.83 -6.39 25.28
N PHE A 288 11.49 -5.86 24.11
CA PHE A 288 12.33 -4.88 23.43
C PHE A 288 11.67 -3.51 23.46
N GLU A 289 12.46 -2.48 23.75
CA GLU A 289 11.98 -1.12 23.85
C GLU A 289 13.00 -0.16 23.24
N LEU A 290 12.55 0.77 22.39
CA LEU A 290 13.41 1.84 21.87
C LEU A 290 13.92 2.72 23.01
N GLN A 291 15.24 2.82 23.16
CA GLN A 291 15.87 3.50 24.29
C GLN A 291 16.17 4.96 24.00
N ASN A 292 16.58 5.29 22.77
CA ASN A 292 16.95 6.65 22.36
C ASN A 292 16.68 6.89 20.86
N GLY A 293 16.94 8.12 20.42
CA GLY A 293 16.77 8.53 19.03
C GLY A 293 17.82 7.99 18.07
N GLU A 294 18.92 7.44 18.57
CA GLU A 294 19.99 6.82 17.79
C GLU A 294 19.68 5.35 17.46
N GLY A 295 18.52 4.83 17.89
CA GLY A 295 18.06 3.48 17.60
C GLY A 295 18.64 2.40 18.52
N ASP A 296 19.12 2.72 19.71
CA ASP A 296 19.48 1.71 20.70
C ASP A 296 18.23 1.05 21.29
N ILE A 297 18.31 -0.26 21.50
CA ILE A 297 17.18 -1.08 21.99
C ILE A 297 17.51 -1.64 23.36
N ARG A 298 16.65 -1.32 24.35
CA ARG A 298 16.64 -2.01 25.65
C ARG A 298 16.16 -3.43 25.45
N ASN A 299 16.88 -4.38 26.04
CA ASN A 299 16.62 -5.81 25.91
C ASN A 299 16.51 -6.45 27.31
N ILE A 300 15.36 -7.06 27.60
CA ILE A 300 15.11 -7.82 28.83
C ILE A 300 14.69 -9.26 28.53
N ALA A 301 14.96 -9.76 27.33
CA ALA A 301 14.59 -11.10 26.89
C ALA A 301 15.27 -12.20 27.71
N SER A 302 14.62 -13.35 27.76
CA SER A 302 15.06 -14.54 28.48
C SER A 302 15.14 -15.76 27.57
N LYS A 303 16.34 -16.32 27.41
CA LYS A 303 16.54 -17.56 26.64
C LYS A 303 15.78 -18.73 27.26
N SER A 304 15.78 -18.85 28.60
CA SER A 304 15.06 -19.92 29.27
C SER A 304 13.54 -19.82 29.12
N TYR A 305 12.98 -18.62 28.95
CA TYR A 305 11.58 -18.44 28.60
C TYR A 305 11.27 -19.02 27.22
N VAL A 306 12.11 -18.71 26.24
CA VAL A 306 11.92 -19.22 24.87
C VAL A 306 12.04 -20.73 24.83
N ASP A 307 13.05 -21.30 25.51
CA ASP A 307 13.24 -22.75 25.57
C ASP A 307 12.01 -23.46 26.17
N GLN A 308 11.45 -22.95 27.29
CA GLN A 308 10.24 -23.47 27.90
C GLN A 308 8.99 -23.33 27.01
N ALA A 309 8.89 -22.20 26.29
CA ALA A 309 7.82 -21.97 25.31
C ALA A 309 7.88 -23.01 24.18
N HIS A 310 9.05 -23.25 23.63
CA HIS A 310 9.28 -24.23 22.57
C HIS A 310 9.04 -25.67 23.04
N GLU A 311 9.45 -26.01 24.26
CA GLU A 311 9.16 -27.33 24.88
C GLU A 311 7.65 -27.63 24.95
N LYS A 312 6.83 -26.58 25.11
CA LYS A 312 5.36 -26.65 25.10
C LYS A 312 4.72 -26.47 23.72
N GLY A 313 5.53 -26.29 22.67
CA GLY A 313 5.06 -26.14 21.31
C GLY A 313 4.61 -24.71 20.93
N TYR A 314 4.82 -23.73 21.82
CA TYR A 314 4.56 -22.33 21.48
C TYR A 314 5.69 -21.74 20.63
N ARG A 315 5.33 -20.83 19.73
CA ARG A 315 6.27 -19.91 19.07
C ARG A 315 6.41 -18.64 19.88
N VAL A 316 7.53 -17.93 19.71
CA VAL A 316 7.77 -16.68 20.43
C VAL A 316 8.00 -15.54 19.42
N TRP A 317 7.08 -14.56 19.40
CA TRP A 317 7.21 -13.33 18.64
C TRP A 317 7.49 -12.19 19.64
N ALA A 318 8.76 -11.86 19.83
CA ALA A 318 9.13 -10.85 20.81
C ALA A 318 8.63 -9.46 20.40
N LEU A 319 7.94 -8.77 21.30
CA LEU A 319 7.41 -7.43 21.07
C LEU A 319 8.53 -6.39 21.17
N PHE A 320 8.57 -5.49 20.21
CA PHE A 320 9.40 -4.29 20.16
C PHE A 320 8.53 -3.04 20.14
N SER A 321 8.61 -2.26 21.23
CA SER A 321 7.85 -1.04 21.44
C SER A 321 8.73 0.21 21.23
N ASN A 322 8.12 1.31 20.77
CA ASN A 322 8.75 2.62 20.74
C ASN A 322 8.72 3.34 22.10
N ALA A 323 8.32 2.66 23.18
CA ALA A 323 8.10 3.22 24.52
C ALA A 323 7.08 4.39 24.55
N PHE A 324 6.26 4.52 23.51
CA PHE A 324 5.23 5.56 23.33
C PHE A 324 5.78 6.99 23.39
N GLU A 325 7.06 7.18 23.02
CA GLU A 325 7.79 8.44 23.07
C GLU A 325 7.95 9.03 21.65
N PRO A 326 7.12 9.98 21.23
CA PRO A 326 7.06 10.45 19.84
C PRO A 326 8.35 11.14 19.38
N ASP A 327 8.99 11.97 20.21
CA ASP A 327 10.24 12.66 19.86
C ASP A 327 11.41 11.69 19.64
N ARG A 328 11.47 10.64 20.44
CA ARG A 328 12.46 9.56 20.34
C ARG A 328 12.21 8.75 19.07
N THR A 329 10.96 8.39 18.82
CA THR A 329 10.54 7.64 17.65
C THR A 329 10.85 8.39 16.37
N GLN A 330 10.52 9.70 16.31
CA GLN A 330 10.81 10.55 15.15
C GLN A 330 12.30 10.52 14.79
N LYS A 331 13.18 10.67 15.78
CA LYS A 331 14.64 10.64 15.56
C LYS A 331 15.11 9.27 15.09
N ALA A 332 14.69 8.20 15.77
CA ALA A 332 15.11 6.83 15.45
C ALA A 332 14.64 6.37 14.05
N LEU A 333 13.51 6.87 13.56
CA LEU A 333 13.00 6.56 12.24
C LEU A 333 13.54 7.48 11.13
N SER A 334 14.23 8.60 11.48
CA SER A 334 14.55 9.67 10.53
C SER A 334 15.56 9.27 9.47
N THR A 335 16.55 8.44 9.78
CA THR A 335 17.66 8.10 8.88
C THR A 335 17.71 6.60 8.59
N TYR A 336 18.26 6.25 7.45
CA TYR A 336 18.51 4.84 7.10
C TYR A 336 19.45 4.17 8.13
N GLU A 337 20.48 4.89 8.60
CA GLU A 337 21.45 4.35 9.55
C GLU A 337 20.80 3.97 10.88
N SER A 338 19.98 4.85 11.47
CA SER A 338 19.28 4.55 12.73
C SER A 338 18.28 3.40 12.60
N ARG A 339 17.51 3.36 11.48
CA ARG A 339 16.62 2.23 11.20
C ARG A 339 17.39 0.92 11.06
N GLN A 340 18.48 0.91 10.29
CA GLN A 340 19.33 -0.29 10.15
C GLN A 340 20.00 -0.72 11.44
N LYS A 341 20.33 0.22 12.35
CA LYS A 341 20.84 -0.10 13.67
C LYS A 341 19.81 -0.84 14.52
N MET A 342 18.54 -0.39 14.52
CA MET A 342 17.45 -1.10 15.19
C MET A 342 17.26 -2.50 14.59
N ILE A 343 17.17 -2.61 13.26
CA ILE A 343 16.99 -3.89 12.56
C ILE A 343 18.10 -4.89 12.89
N LYS A 344 19.35 -4.47 12.85
CA LYS A 344 20.50 -5.33 13.19
C LYS A 344 20.44 -5.85 14.63
N GLN A 345 20.06 -5.00 15.58
CA GLN A 345 19.89 -5.42 16.97
C GLN A 345 18.76 -6.43 17.13
N LEU A 346 17.60 -6.17 16.50
CA LEU A 346 16.45 -7.10 16.55
C LEU A 346 16.78 -8.46 15.97
N LEU A 347 17.45 -8.50 14.81
CA LEU A 347 17.86 -9.76 14.18
C LEU A 347 18.91 -10.51 15.02
N GLN A 348 19.87 -9.77 15.60
CA GLN A 348 20.85 -10.36 16.51
C GLN A 348 20.19 -10.94 17.77
N TYR A 349 19.22 -10.24 18.35
CA TYR A 349 18.46 -10.75 19.50
C TYR A 349 17.59 -11.96 19.09
N ALA A 350 16.98 -11.93 17.92
CA ALA A 350 16.23 -13.08 17.43
C ALA A 350 17.11 -14.33 17.29
N GLU A 351 18.33 -14.21 16.81
CA GLU A 351 19.30 -15.30 16.73
C GLU A 351 19.74 -15.77 18.14
N ILE A 352 20.15 -14.84 19.03
CA ILE A 352 20.62 -15.16 20.39
C ILE A 352 19.55 -15.93 21.19
N TYR A 353 18.29 -15.49 21.10
CA TYR A 353 17.20 -16.08 21.87
C TYR A 353 16.46 -17.19 21.14
N ASN A 354 16.74 -17.42 19.86
CA ASN A 354 16.05 -18.37 18.98
C ASN A 354 14.55 -18.04 18.87
N LEU A 355 14.23 -16.79 18.51
CA LEU A 355 12.86 -16.33 18.32
C LEU A 355 12.26 -16.86 17.02
N ASP A 356 10.93 -16.92 16.94
CA ASP A 356 10.18 -17.30 15.72
C ASP A 356 9.62 -16.10 14.99
N GLY A 357 9.64 -14.92 15.60
CA GLY A 357 9.16 -13.69 14.98
C GLY A 357 9.37 -12.45 15.84
N LEU A 358 8.97 -11.34 15.27
CA LEU A 358 8.99 -10.01 15.88
C LEU A 358 7.58 -9.41 15.80
N ASN A 359 7.14 -8.78 16.88
CA ASN A 359 5.90 -8.02 16.94
C ASN A 359 6.23 -6.54 17.17
N LEU A 360 5.87 -5.67 16.24
CA LEU A 360 6.09 -4.24 16.34
C LEU A 360 4.90 -3.58 17.04
N ASP A 361 5.17 -2.85 18.14
CA ASP A 361 4.17 -2.11 18.91
C ASP A 361 4.59 -0.63 19.02
N PHE A 362 4.29 0.13 17.97
CA PHE A 362 4.59 1.55 17.87
C PHE A 362 3.31 2.35 18.08
N GLU A 363 3.20 3.00 19.21
CA GLU A 363 2.07 3.87 19.56
C GLU A 363 2.53 5.30 19.84
N ASN A 364 1.58 6.25 19.88
CA ASN A 364 1.87 7.66 20.15
C ASN A 364 2.97 8.22 19.22
N VAL A 365 2.78 8.08 17.92
CA VAL A 365 3.70 8.54 16.86
C VAL A 365 3.14 9.79 16.20
N TYR A 366 3.99 10.75 15.83
CA TYR A 366 3.55 11.91 15.04
C TYR A 366 3.00 11.45 13.68
N GLU A 367 1.85 12.00 13.26
CA GLU A 367 1.20 11.67 11.98
C GLU A 367 2.16 11.78 10.80
N GLN A 368 3.01 12.80 10.78
CA GLN A 368 4.02 13.03 9.74
C GLN A 368 5.14 11.97 9.66
N ASP A 369 5.31 11.16 10.71
CA ASP A 369 6.34 10.10 10.76
C ASP A 369 5.77 8.72 10.36
N GLY A 370 4.47 8.63 10.04
CA GLY A 370 3.83 7.41 9.52
C GLY A 370 4.59 6.80 8.34
N PRO A 371 4.91 7.55 7.27
CA PRO A 371 5.68 7.02 6.14
C PRO A 371 7.06 6.47 6.52
N LYS A 372 7.70 7.00 7.56
CA LYS A 372 8.99 6.50 8.05
C LYS A 372 8.84 5.19 8.84
N LEU A 373 7.74 5.06 9.58
CA LEU A 373 7.39 3.82 10.27
C LEU A 373 7.09 2.71 9.26
N THR A 374 6.31 3.01 8.23
CA THR A 374 6.05 2.10 7.12
C THR A 374 7.36 1.69 6.43
N GLN A 375 8.27 2.65 6.21
CA GLN A 375 9.59 2.35 5.64
C GLN A 375 10.43 1.46 6.55
N PHE A 376 10.40 1.67 7.87
CA PHE A 376 11.08 0.79 8.83
C PHE A 376 10.55 -0.65 8.73
N ALA A 377 9.24 -0.84 8.65
CA ALA A 377 8.63 -2.16 8.47
C ALA A 377 9.06 -2.80 7.13
N ARG A 378 9.05 -2.04 6.03
CA ARG A 378 9.53 -2.50 4.71
C ARG A 378 11.00 -2.88 4.70
N GLU A 379 11.85 -2.21 5.49
CA GLU A 379 13.27 -2.54 5.60
C GLU A 379 13.52 -3.74 6.52
N LEU A 380 12.71 -3.91 7.58
CA LEU A 380 12.85 -5.01 8.53
C LEU A 380 12.40 -6.34 7.92
N THR A 381 11.24 -6.38 7.31
CA THR A 381 10.56 -7.63 6.94
C THR A 381 11.36 -8.52 5.99
N PRO A 382 11.96 -8.03 4.88
CA PRO A 382 12.78 -8.87 4.01
C PRO A 382 13.99 -9.50 4.71
N LEU A 383 14.59 -8.78 5.66
CA LEU A 383 15.73 -9.24 6.44
C LEU A 383 15.30 -10.24 7.53
N ALA A 384 14.14 -10.04 8.15
CA ALA A 384 13.53 -10.96 9.07
C ALA A 384 13.14 -12.28 8.37
N HIS A 385 12.55 -12.20 7.18
CA HIS A 385 12.21 -13.37 6.37
C HIS A 385 13.47 -14.17 5.95
N GLU A 386 14.58 -13.50 5.64
CA GLU A 386 15.85 -14.19 5.35
C GLU A 386 16.36 -14.98 6.57
N ALA A 387 16.05 -14.49 7.79
CA ALA A 387 16.32 -15.17 9.06
C ALA A 387 15.23 -16.18 9.48
N GLY A 388 14.16 -16.35 8.70
CA GLY A 388 13.06 -17.28 9.00
C GLY A 388 12.04 -16.76 10.02
N LEU A 389 12.02 -15.43 10.28
CA LEU A 389 11.18 -14.80 11.28
C LEU A 389 9.89 -14.25 10.67
N VAL A 390 8.78 -14.41 11.39
CA VAL A 390 7.51 -13.71 11.12
C VAL A 390 7.60 -12.27 11.63
N VAL A 391 7.01 -11.32 10.90
CA VAL A 391 6.86 -9.93 11.34
C VAL A 391 5.39 -9.59 11.47
N SER A 392 4.96 -9.17 12.65
CA SER A 392 3.62 -8.65 12.90
C SER A 392 3.69 -7.22 13.46
N MET A 393 2.61 -6.48 13.32
CA MET A 393 2.55 -5.11 13.85
C MET A 393 1.18 -4.83 14.50
N ASP A 394 1.24 -4.25 15.69
CA ASP A 394 0.07 -3.79 16.44
C ASP A 394 -0.42 -2.46 15.86
N ILE A 395 -1.74 -2.35 15.67
CA ILE A 395 -2.38 -1.13 15.18
C ILE A 395 -3.66 -0.84 15.97
N THR A 396 -4.10 0.41 15.98
CA THR A 396 -5.42 0.79 16.48
C THR A 396 -6.47 0.80 15.37
N PHE A 397 -7.75 0.78 15.73
CA PHE A 397 -8.82 1.08 14.79
C PHE A 397 -8.67 2.48 14.18
N ILE A 398 -9.24 2.67 12.99
CA ILE A 398 -9.25 3.97 12.30
C ILE A 398 -10.00 5.00 13.14
N SER A 399 -9.34 6.11 13.48
CA SER A 399 -9.91 7.22 14.21
C SER A 399 -9.29 8.56 13.81
N GLU A 400 -9.86 9.67 14.31
CA GLU A 400 -9.36 11.02 14.04
C GLU A 400 -8.12 11.40 14.87
N SER A 401 -7.64 10.52 15.74
CA SER A 401 -6.47 10.81 16.55
C SER A 401 -5.19 10.83 15.71
N ALA A 402 -4.51 11.98 15.67
CA ALA A 402 -3.27 12.15 14.94
C ALA A 402 -2.16 11.23 15.46
N MET A 403 -2.05 11.11 16.81
CA MET A 403 -0.93 10.41 17.46
C MET A 403 -1.22 8.94 17.81
N TRP A 404 -2.49 8.49 17.71
CA TRP A 404 -2.88 7.13 18.08
C TRP A 404 -3.49 6.36 16.92
N SER A 405 -3.69 7.00 15.73
CA SER A 405 -4.35 6.33 14.62
C SER A 405 -3.89 6.77 13.24
N LYS A 406 -3.81 8.08 12.97
CA LYS A 406 -3.59 8.58 11.60
C LYS A 406 -2.20 8.28 11.03
N PHE A 407 -1.21 8.08 11.88
CA PHE A 407 0.15 7.73 11.44
C PHE A 407 0.28 6.29 10.88
N TYR A 408 -0.69 5.41 11.14
CA TYR A 408 -0.67 4.08 10.54
C TYR A 408 -1.14 4.14 9.08
N GLU A 409 -0.23 3.99 8.14
CA GLU A 409 -0.52 3.75 6.71
C GLU A 409 -0.91 2.28 6.54
N ARG A 410 -2.17 1.94 6.87
CA ARG A 410 -2.62 0.56 7.12
C ARG A 410 -2.56 -0.34 5.90
N GLU A 411 -2.83 0.18 4.71
CA GLU A 411 -2.74 -0.55 3.45
C GLU A 411 -1.27 -0.91 3.17
N GLU A 412 -0.38 0.08 3.24
CA GLU A 412 1.05 -0.08 3.01
C GLU A 412 1.72 -0.94 4.10
N LEU A 413 1.26 -0.84 5.35
CA LEU A 413 1.73 -1.70 6.44
C LEU A 413 1.27 -3.14 6.27
N ALA A 414 0.03 -3.37 5.79
CA ALA A 414 -0.45 -4.72 5.51
C ALA A 414 0.36 -5.40 4.39
N ASP A 415 0.89 -4.62 3.44
CA ASP A 415 1.80 -5.12 2.41
C ASP A 415 3.22 -5.34 2.93
N ALA A 416 3.63 -4.56 3.94
CA ALA A 416 4.98 -4.59 4.48
C ALA A 416 5.24 -5.71 5.50
N VAL A 417 4.23 -6.17 6.25
CA VAL A 417 4.37 -7.18 7.31
C VAL A 417 3.49 -8.40 7.06
N ASP A 418 3.73 -9.51 7.77
CA ASP A 418 2.93 -10.74 7.61
C ASP A 418 1.53 -10.60 8.19
N TYR A 419 1.40 -9.95 9.37
CA TYR A 419 0.13 -9.74 10.05
C TYR A 419 0.04 -8.35 10.68
N LEU A 420 -1.14 -7.75 10.59
CA LEU A 420 -1.53 -6.62 11.44
C LEU A 420 -2.40 -7.15 12.58
N MET A 421 -2.10 -6.75 13.82
CA MET A 421 -2.88 -7.10 15.00
C MET A 421 -3.64 -5.85 15.47
N VAL A 422 -4.95 -5.79 15.22
CA VAL A 422 -5.74 -4.63 15.64
C VAL A 422 -6.11 -4.74 17.12
N MET A 423 -5.67 -3.77 17.91
CA MET A 423 -6.03 -3.63 19.32
C MET A 423 -7.49 -3.19 19.45
N ALA A 424 -8.42 -4.17 19.41
CA ALA A 424 -9.85 -3.92 19.45
C ALA A 424 -10.36 -3.77 20.91
N TYR A 425 -9.70 -2.92 21.68
CA TYR A 425 -10.02 -2.61 23.07
C TYR A 425 -9.73 -1.14 23.39
N ASP A 426 -9.93 -0.75 24.65
CA ASP A 426 -9.90 0.63 25.11
C ASP A 426 -10.93 1.56 24.41
N GLU A 427 -12.12 1.03 24.03
CA GLU A 427 -13.29 1.85 23.65
C GLU A 427 -13.54 2.91 24.71
N HIS A 428 -13.47 2.51 26.00
CA HIS A 428 -13.38 3.40 27.16
C HIS A 428 -12.10 3.07 27.93
N TRP A 429 -11.09 3.93 27.76
CA TRP A 429 -9.76 3.74 28.36
C TRP A 429 -9.71 4.21 29.82
N GLY A 430 -8.61 3.89 30.53
CA GLY A 430 -8.47 4.08 31.98
C GLY A 430 -8.78 5.48 32.53
N SER A 431 -8.50 6.54 31.79
CA SER A 431 -8.78 7.93 32.17
C SER A 431 -10.06 8.52 31.54
N SER A 432 -10.88 7.68 30.91
CA SER A 432 -12.15 8.12 30.32
C SER A 432 -13.07 8.74 31.38
N GLN A 433 -13.68 9.88 31.04
CA GLN A 433 -14.66 10.57 31.91
C GLN A 433 -16.05 9.94 31.85
N VAL A 434 -16.22 8.95 30.99
CA VAL A 434 -17.45 8.18 30.82
C VAL A 434 -17.15 6.70 31.08
N ALA A 435 -17.84 6.14 32.07
CA ALA A 435 -17.78 4.70 32.33
C ALA A 435 -18.45 3.91 31.20
N GLY A 436 -17.77 2.88 30.69
CA GLY A 436 -18.28 2.07 29.59
C GLY A 436 -17.49 0.78 29.40
N SER A 437 -17.92 -0.03 28.44
CA SER A 437 -17.22 -1.23 28.00
C SER A 437 -15.83 -0.93 27.50
N VAL A 438 -14.89 -1.80 27.80
CA VAL A 438 -13.52 -1.77 27.21
C VAL A 438 -13.57 -2.10 25.72
N SER A 439 -14.54 -2.93 25.30
CA SER A 439 -14.62 -3.45 23.92
C SER A 439 -16.04 -3.99 23.66
N SER A 440 -16.99 -3.10 23.40
CA SER A 440 -18.35 -3.55 23.06
C SER A 440 -18.40 -4.22 21.68
N LEU A 441 -19.21 -5.28 21.57
CA LEU A 441 -19.32 -6.04 20.32
C LEU A 441 -19.78 -5.18 19.10
N PRO A 442 -20.77 -4.24 19.25
CA PRO A 442 -21.15 -3.37 18.16
C PRO A 442 -20.04 -2.40 17.74
N TRP A 443 -19.24 -1.90 18.67
CA TRP A 443 -18.10 -1.03 18.38
C TRP A 443 -17.03 -1.81 17.61
N VAL A 444 -16.67 -3.01 18.06
CA VAL A 444 -15.71 -3.88 17.35
C VAL A 444 -16.18 -4.16 15.92
N LYS A 445 -17.44 -4.60 15.74
CA LYS A 445 -17.98 -4.92 14.41
C LYS A 445 -17.98 -3.73 13.46
N ARG A 446 -18.37 -2.56 13.94
CA ARG A 446 -18.38 -1.34 13.13
C ARG A 446 -16.98 -0.95 12.65
N ASN A 447 -16.01 -0.96 13.57
CA ASN A 447 -14.64 -0.59 13.25
C ASN A 447 -13.91 -1.64 12.41
N LEU A 448 -14.18 -2.94 12.61
CA LEU A 448 -13.69 -4.01 11.72
C LEU A 448 -14.18 -3.82 10.28
N ASN A 449 -15.48 -3.55 10.08
CA ASN A 449 -16.01 -3.29 8.73
C ASN A 449 -15.31 -2.11 8.04
N GLN A 450 -14.90 -1.09 8.79
CA GLN A 450 -14.16 0.05 8.25
C GLN A 450 -12.71 -0.34 7.94
N LEU A 451 -12.04 -1.04 8.86
CA LEU A 451 -10.63 -1.43 8.71
C LEU A 451 -10.42 -2.40 7.54
N LEU A 452 -11.34 -3.34 7.33
CA LEU A 452 -11.30 -4.34 6.28
C LEU A 452 -11.56 -3.79 4.86
N GLN A 453 -11.80 -2.47 4.72
CA GLN A 453 -11.78 -1.81 3.41
C GLN A 453 -10.35 -1.56 2.89
N VAL A 454 -9.36 -1.53 3.81
CA VAL A 454 -7.96 -1.19 3.52
C VAL A 454 -6.96 -2.26 3.97
N VAL A 455 -7.37 -3.23 4.79
CA VAL A 455 -6.51 -4.34 5.26
C VAL A 455 -7.10 -5.66 4.78
N PRO A 456 -6.32 -6.53 4.11
CA PRO A 456 -6.77 -7.87 3.73
C PRO A 456 -7.18 -8.71 4.93
N HIS A 457 -8.27 -9.44 4.80
CA HIS A 457 -8.87 -10.23 5.90
C HIS A 457 -7.91 -11.28 6.46
N ASP A 458 -7.19 -11.96 5.60
CA ASP A 458 -6.23 -13.02 5.95
C ASP A 458 -4.90 -12.52 6.51
N ARG A 459 -4.72 -11.18 6.56
CA ARG A 459 -3.58 -10.51 7.21
C ARG A 459 -3.95 -9.84 8.53
N LEU A 460 -5.23 -9.81 8.90
CA LEU A 460 -5.70 -9.14 10.11
C LEU A 460 -5.97 -10.13 11.25
N ILE A 461 -5.31 -9.93 12.40
CA ILE A 461 -5.53 -10.61 13.66
C ILE A 461 -6.33 -9.69 14.58
N LEU A 462 -7.40 -10.19 15.20
CA LEU A 462 -8.25 -9.43 16.11
C LEU A 462 -7.71 -9.46 17.54
N GLY A 463 -7.18 -8.35 18.02
CA GLY A 463 -6.75 -8.18 19.41
C GLY A 463 -7.95 -7.94 20.33
N VAL A 464 -8.11 -8.77 21.35
CA VAL A 464 -9.21 -8.69 22.31
C VAL A 464 -8.70 -8.55 23.75
N PRO A 465 -9.43 -7.82 24.63
CA PRO A 465 -9.02 -7.70 26.02
C PRO A 465 -9.37 -8.94 26.82
N LEU A 466 -8.55 -9.25 27.83
CA LEU A 466 -8.85 -10.22 28.89
C LEU A 466 -9.08 -9.54 30.24
N TYR A 467 -9.01 -8.21 30.29
CA TYR A 467 -9.23 -7.41 31.50
C TYR A 467 -10.59 -6.73 31.50
N THR A 468 -11.15 -6.60 32.68
CA THR A 468 -12.38 -5.84 32.96
C THR A 468 -12.03 -4.53 33.67
N ARG A 469 -12.70 -3.42 33.37
CA ARG A 469 -12.56 -2.17 34.15
C ARG A 469 -13.65 -2.07 35.18
N LEU A 470 -13.23 -1.97 36.46
CA LEU A 470 -14.10 -1.54 37.55
C LEU A 470 -14.17 -0.01 37.55
N TRP A 471 -15.28 0.54 37.11
CA TRP A 471 -15.54 1.98 37.12
C TRP A 471 -16.10 2.39 38.46
N LYS A 472 -15.55 3.46 39.07
CA LYS A 472 -16.05 4.13 40.24
C LYS A 472 -16.55 5.50 39.86
N ILE A 473 -17.84 5.77 40.14
CA ILE A 473 -18.53 7.03 39.83
C ILE A 473 -18.95 7.68 41.14
N GLU A 474 -18.36 8.82 41.48
CA GLU A 474 -18.64 9.58 42.69
C GLU A 474 -19.40 10.85 42.32
N GLN A 475 -20.56 11.05 42.94
CA GLN A 475 -21.31 12.30 42.86
C GLN A 475 -20.88 13.20 44.02
N GLY A 476 -20.24 14.33 43.74
CA GLY A 476 -19.79 15.30 44.71
C GLY A 476 -20.37 16.69 44.46
N GLU A 477 -20.12 17.64 45.37
CA GLU A 477 -20.56 19.03 45.23
C GLU A 477 -20.01 19.71 43.95
N ASN A 478 -18.84 19.30 43.50
CA ASN A 478 -18.17 19.83 42.30
C ASN A 478 -18.50 19.02 41.03
N GLY A 479 -19.52 18.17 41.03
CA GLY A 479 -19.94 17.35 39.91
C GLY A 479 -19.52 15.87 40.01
N LYS A 480 -19.63 15.17 38.90
CA LYS A 480 -19.36 13.74 38.78
C LYS A 480 -17.86 13.48 38.56
N LYS A 481 -17.23 12.65 39.39
CA LYS A 481 -15.89 12.15 39.22
C LYS A 481 -15.94 10.69 38.80
N VAL A 482 -15.21 10.35 37.73
CA VAL A 482 -15.08 8.99 37.21
C VAL A 482 -13.63 8.55 37.34
N SER A 483 -13.43 7.35 37.86
CA SER A 483 -12.12 6.68 37.90
C SER A 483 -12.29 5.19 37.59
N SER A 484 -11.24 4.51 37.18
CA SER A 484 -11.31 3.09 36.90
C SER A 484 -10.03 2.35 37.32
N GLU A 485 -10.17 1.05 37.53
CA GLU A 485 -9.12 0.11 37.81
C GLU A 485 -9.30 -1.12 36.90
N SER A 486 -8.19 -1.68 36.39
CA SER A 486 -8.22 -2.90 35.58
C SER A 486 -8.20 -4.12 36.49
N PHE A 487 -9.14 -5.02 36.32
CA PHE A 487 -9.28 -6.27 37.04
C PHE A 487 -8.98 -7.45 36.12
N THR A 488 -8.33 -8.47 36.68
CA THR A 488 -8.32 -9.81 36.08
C THR A 488 -9.74 -10.41 36.09
N MET A 489 -9.97 -11.47 35.32
CA MET A 489 -11.27 -12.15 35.32
C MET A 489 -11.58 -12.68 36.72
N GLU A 490 -10.61 -13.26 37.42
CA GLU A 490 -10.74 -13.76 38.79
C GLU A 490 -11.07 -12.64 39.79
N GLU A 491 -10.39 -11.49 39.69
CA GLU A 491 -10.66 -10.33 40.56
C GLU A 491 -12.07 -9.77 40.36
N ALA A 492 -12.56 -9.75 39.12
CA ALA A 492 -13.91 -9.31 38.82
C ALA A 492 -14.97 -10.23 39.43
N GLU A 493 -14.79 -11.54 39.29
CA GLU A 493 -15.68 -12.53 39.91
C GLU A 493 -15.66 -12.45 41.44
N LYS A 494 -14.47 -12.37 42.03
CA LYS A 494 -14.28 -12.23 43.48
C LYS A 494 -14.97 -10.96 43.99
N TRP A 495 -14.81 -9.82 43.31
CA TRP A 495 -15.41 -8.55 43.68
C TRP A 495 -16.94 -8.61 43.69
N MET A 496 -17.53 -9.32 42.73
CA MET A 496 -18.98 -9.55 42.63
C MET A 496 -19.48 -10.45 43.76
N LYS A 497 -18.78 -11.58 43.97
CA LYS A 497 -19.11 -12.57 45.00
C LYS A 497 -19.09 -11.99 46.43
N GLU A 498 -18.10 -11.16 46.74
CA GLU A 498 -17.99 -10.46 48.03
C GLU A 498 -19.19 -9.52 48.33
N ARG A 499 -19.95 -9.13 47.31
CA ARG A 499 -21.10 -8.21 47.40
C ARG A 499 -22.43 -8.86 47.07
N ASP A 500 -22.43 -10.16 46.87
CA ASP A 500 -23.61 -10.97 46.50
C ASP A 500 -24.31 -10.39 45.26
N LEU A 501 -23.52 -10.09 44.22
CA LEU A 501 -23.99 -9.46 42.98
C LEU A 501 -24.07 -10.51 41.86
N GLU A 502 -25.13 -10.41 41.05
CA GLU A 502 -25.28 -11.19 39.81
C GLU A 502 -25.18 -10.22 38.62
N SER A 503 -24.46 -10.67 37.58
CA SER A 503 -24.38 -9.93 36.30
C SER A 503 -25.66 -10.15 35.48
N LYS A 504 -25.98 -9.19 34.60
CA LYS A 504 -27.06 -9.27 33.62
C LYS A 504 -26.50 -9.06 32.22
N TYR A 505 -26.94 -9.86 31.28
CA TYR A 505 -26.52 -9.67 29.89
C TYR A 505 -27.02 -8.34 29.33
N ASP A 506 -26.07 -7.47 28.96
CA ASP A 506 -26.34 -6.21 28.29
C ASP A 506 -26.26 -6.39 26.75
N ARG A 507 -27.43 -6.35 26.10
CA ARG A 507 -27.53 -6.50 24.64
C ARG A 507 -26.88 -5.36 23.88
N SER A 508 -26.76 -4.19 24.49
CA SER A 508 -26.18 -3.00 23.84
C SER A 508 -24.68 -3.10 23.69
N THR A 509 -23.99 -3.80 24.57
CA THR A 509 -22.53 -4.04 24.52
C THR A 509 -22.18 -5.46 24.10
N GLY A 510 -23.11 -6.41 24.25
CA GLY A 510 -22.87 -7.83 23.99
C GLY A 510 -22.11 -8.54 25.11
N GLN A 511 -22.08 -7.96 26.31
CA GLN A 511 -21.34 -8.43 27.49
C GLN A 511 -22.27 -8.62 28.68
N ASP A 512 -21.78 -9.32 29.69
CA ASP A 512 -22.43 -9.34 30.99
C ASP A 512 -22.06 -8.07 31.76
N TYR A 513 -23.03 -7.46 32.41
CA TYR A 513 -22.92 -6.17 33.09
C TYR A 513 -23.33 -6.28 34.54
N VAL A 514 -22.64 -5.56 35.42
CA VAL A 514 -22.97 -5.40 36.81
C VAL A 514 -22.88 -3.95 37.24
N GLU A 515 -23.82 -3.56 38.10
CA GLU A 515 -23.84 -2.23 38.73
C GLU A 515 -24.09 -2.40 40.23
N TYR A 516 -23.34 -1.64 41.03
CA TYR A 516 -23.45 -1.65 42.47
C TYR A 516 -23.50 -0.21 43.03
N GLN A 517 -24.62 0.16 43.62
CA GLN A 517 -24.75 1.41 44.36
C GLN A 517 -24.33 1.20 45.81
N VAL A 518 -23.30 1.90 46.28
CA VAL A 518 -22.87 1.77 47.68
C VAL A 518 -23.92 2.34 48.62
N PRO A 519 -24.43 1.56 49.59
CA PRO A 519 -25.43 2.06 50.56
C PRO A 519 -24.92 3.35 51.26
N ASP A 520 -25.83 4.31 51.42
CA ASP A 520 -25.59 5.58 52.12
C ASP A 520 -24.43 6.44 51.55
N LYS A 521 -23.97 6.15 50.34
CA LYS A 521 -22.92 6.92 49.63
C LYS A 521 -23.34 7.26 48.22
N SER A 522 -22.92 8.44 47.75
CA SER A 522 -23.08 8.85 46.34
C SER A 522 -22.05 8.23 45.43
N ILE A 523 -21.85 6.91 45.57
CA ILE A 523 -20.84 6.13 44.83
C ILE A 523 -21.52 4.98 44.11
N THR A 524 -21.31 4.90 42.79
CA THR A 524 -21.75 3.77 41.96
C THR A 524 -20.56 3.10 41.32
N TYR A 525 -20.54 1.76 41.39
CA TYR A 525 -19.56 0.93 40.64
C TYR A 525 -20.25 0.30 39.45
N LYS A 526 -19.50 0.17 38.33
CA LYS A 526 -19.96 -0.47 37.08
C LYS A 526 -18.86 -1.32 36.49
N MET A 527 -19.25 -2.48 35.92
CA MET A 527 -18.36 -3.33 35.13
C MET A 527 -19.11 -3.91 33.93
N TRP A 528 -18.46 -3.96 32.77
CA TRP A 528 -18.81 -4.78 31.63
C TRP A 528 -17.76 -5.90 31.57
N LEU A 529 -18.19 -7.12 31.86
CA LEU A 529 -17.28 -8.23 32.14
C LEU A 529 -16.64 -8.80 30.86
N GLU A 530 -15.34 -9.02 30.93
CA GLU A 530 -14.67 -9.94 30.03
C GLU A 530 -14.74 -11.33 30.66
N ASN A 531 -15.42 -12.24 29.99
CA ASN A 531 -15.69 -13.59 30.44
C ASN A 531 -16.02 -14.50 29.25
N LYS A 532 -16.40 -15.75 29.50
CA LYS A 532 -16.84 -16.70 28.48
C LYS A 532 -17.83 -16.14 27.49
N THR A 533 -18.85 -15.38 27.96
CA THR A 533 -19.90 -14.78 27.09
C THR A 533 -19.31 -13.80 26.06
N SER A 534 -18.44 -12.91 26.50
CA SER A 534 -17.82 -11.89 25.62
C SER A 534 -16.77 -12.51 24.68
N LEU A 535 -15.92 -13.41 25.22
CA LEU A 535 -14.84 -14.05 24.45
C LEU A 535 -15.37 -14.94 23.34
N ALA A 536 -16.41 -15.76 23.62
CA ALA A 536 -17.04 -16.60 22.59
C ALA A 536 -17.53 -15.77 21.39
N LYS A 537 -18.18 -14.62 21.67
CA LYS A 537 -18.65 -13.74 20.59
C LYS A 537 -17.54 -13.09 19.79
N ARG A 538 -16.42 -12.74 20.42
CA ARG A 538 -15.26 -12.17 19.73
C ARG A 538 -14.53 -13.22 18.90
N ALA A 539 -14.35 -14.43 19.43
CA ALA A 539 -13.77 -15.55 18.65
C ALA A 539 -14.60 -15.86 17.40
N GLN A 540 -15.95 -15.80 17.49
CA GLN A 540 -16.83 -15.97 16.34
C GLN A 540 -16.64 -14.91 15.25
N LEU A 541 -16.12 -13.70 15.57
CA LEU A 541 -15.79 -12.68 14.56
C LEU A 541 -14.65 -13.12 13.65
N VAL A 542 -13.70 -13.91 14.14
CA VAL A 542 -12.60 -14.47 13.33
C VAL A 542 -13.16 -15.26 12.15
N HIS A 543 -14.14 -16.11 12.41
CA HIS A 543 -14.82 -16.90 11.35
C HIS A 543 -15.74 -16.01 10.49
N GLN A 544 -16.52 -15.13 11.13
CA GLN A 544 -17.48 -14.27 10.44
C GLN A 544 -16.80 -13.37 9.41
N PHE A 545 -15.65 -12.82 9.76
CA PHE A 545 -14.87 -11.90 8.92
C PHE A 545 -13.69 -12.57 8.20
N GLN A 546 -13.51 -13.87 8.37
CA GLN A 546 -12.40 -14.64 7.76
C GLN A 546 -11.02 -14.07 8.10
N LEU A 547 -10.82 -13.65 9.35
CA LEU A 547 -9.59 -13.05 9.82
C LEU A 547 -8.46 -14.08 9.94
N ALA A 548 -7.20 -13.62 9.98
CA ALA A 548 -6.04 -14.47 10.18
C ALA A 548 -6.06 -15.19 11.55
N GLY A 549 -6.62 -14.54 12.58
CA GLY A 549 -6.68 -15.11 13.90
C GLY A 549 -7.14 -14.15 14.98
N ILE A 550 -6.79 -14.46 16.22
CA ILE A 550 -7.07 -13.69 17.42
C ILE A 550 -5.76 -13.41 18.19
N ALA A 551 -5.68 -12.26 18.86
CA ALA A 551 -4.65 -11.93 19.83
C ALA A 551 -5.30 -11.50 21.15
N THR A 552 -4.67 -11.76 22.29
CA THR A 552 -5.27 -11.51 23.60
C THR A 552 -4.39 -10.65 24.49
N TRP A 553 -4.89 -9.51 24.95
CA TRP A 553 -4.22 -8.62 25.89
C TRP A 553 -4.78 -8.78 27.31
N SER A 554 -4.07 -9.38 28.22
CA SER A 554 -2.84 -10.12 28.11
C SER A 554 -2.99 -11.40 28.93
N LYS A 555 -2.06 -12.32 28.80
CA LYS A 555 -2.00 -13.60 29.54
C LYS A 555 -2.26 -13.44 31.05
N TYR A 556 -1.79 -12.37 31.66
CA TYR A 556 -1.94 -12.06 33.08
C TYR A 556 -3.40 -11.94 33.55
N PHE A 557 -4.29 -11.45 32.69
CA PHE A 557 -5.69 -11.15 33.05
C PHE A 557 -6.63 -12.35 32.90
N ALA A 558 -6.20 -13.40 32.22
CA ALA A 558 -7.01 -14.57 31.89
C ALA A 558 -7.17 -15.52 33.07
N ASP A 559 -8.30 -16.19 33.10
CA ASP A 559 -8.50 -17.45 33.81
C ASP A 559 -8.42 -18.67 32.87
N ASP A 560 -8.49 -19.87 33.40
CA ASP A 560 -8.41 -21.11 32.59
C ASP A 560 -9.63 -21.27 31.65
N GLU A 561 -10.80 -20.74 32.02
CA GLU A 561 -12.01 -20.79 31.19
C GLU A 561 -11.89 -19.92 29.94
N ALA A 562 -11.13 -18.84 30.00
CA ALA A 562 -10.87 -17.94 28.84
C ALA A 562 -10.18 -18.72 27.71
N TRP A 563 -9.11 -19.47 28.02
CA TRP A 563 -8.34 -20.22 27.02
C TRP A 563 -9.19 -21.30 26.38
N LYS A 564 -9.89 -22.07 27.21
CA LYS A 564 -10.79 -23.14 26.76
C LYS A 564 -11.89 -22.58 25.84
N THR A 565 -12.53 -21.47 26.23
CA THR A 565 -13.59 -20.84 25.43
C THR A 565 -13.07 -20.39 24.08
N LEU A 566 -11.89 -19.74 24.04
CA LEU A 566 -11.29 -19.29 22.80
C LEU A 566 -10.92 -20.47 21.89
N ASP A 567 -10.32 -21.53 22.43
CA ASP A 567 -9.97 -22.72 21.65
C ASP A 567 -11.21 -23.42 21.08
N GLU A 568 -12.23 -23.68 21.90
CA GLU A 568 -13.48 -24.25 21.46
C GLU A 568 -14.12 -23.48 20.31
N GLU A 569 -14.25 -22.15 20.43
CA GLU A 569 -14.91 -21.32 19.43
C GLU A 569 -14.07 -21.14 18.16
N LEU A 570 -12.75 -21.06 18.28
CA LEU A 570 -11.84 -20.97 17.13
C LEU A 570 -11.72 -22.27 16.35
N SER A 571 -11.79 -23.43 17.04
CA SER A 571 -11.71 -24.75 16.43
C SER A 571 -13.00 -25.18 15.73
N HIS A 572 -14.16 -24.64 16.12
CA HIS A 572 -15.44 -24.98 15.53
C HIS A 572 -15.63 -24.32 14.16
N ARG A 573 -15.16 -24.98 13.08
CA ARG A 573 -15.58 -24.63 11.70
C ARG A 573 -17.10 -24.81 11.58
N LYS A 574 -17.89 -23.77 11.81
CA LYS A 574 -19.25 -23.72 11.28
C LYS A 574 -19.11 -23.71 9.75
N ILE A 575 -19.42 -24.85 9.14
CA ILE A 575 -19.62 -24.97 7.69
C ILE A 575 -20.73 -23.94 7.37
N VAL A 576 -20.33 -22.77 6.88
CA VAL A 576 -21.27 -21.83 6.29
C VAL A 576 -21.72 -22.49 5.00
N GLN A 577 -22.87 -23.20 5.05
CA GLN A 577 -23.57 -23.63 3.87
C GLN A 577 -23.82 -22.36 3.03
N LYS A 578 -23.16 -22.31 1.86
CA LYS A 578 -23.57 -21.41 0.79
C LYS A 578 -25.03 -21.74 0.48
N SER A 579 -25.95 -20.91 0.95
CA SER A 579 -27.30 -20.86 0.35
C SER A 579 -27.11 -20.33 -1.05
N GLU A 580 -27.45 -21.17 -2.02
CA GLU A 580 -27.54 -20.87 -3.45
C GLU A 580 -28.40 -19.64 -3.76
#